data_b198b16bb9e37f402c72f21db579e65e
#
_entry.id   b198b16bb9e37f402c72f21db579e65e
#
_cell.length_a   1.000
_cell.length_b   1.000
_cell.length_c   1.000
_cell.angle_alpha   90.00
_cell.angle_beta   90.00
_cell.angle_gamma   90.00
#
_symmetry.space_group_name_H-M   'P 1'
#
loop_
_entity.id
_entity.type
_entity.pdbx_description
1 polymer ?
#
loop_
_entity_poly.entity_id
_entity_poly.type
_entity_poly.pdbx_seq_one_letter_code
_entity_poly.pdbx_strand_id
1 'polypeptide(L)'
;VYDFTKCKLCGEPTAEVKYRLKQMSLYACSTCDFHYIDALDDYPANQPEVVLLNENHRKFIESKLPQNRIQLQKNLQFIRTKTEVAGGHCLDIGSGAGVFPALLQDAGAEVEGIEPQQVFREFGREKYQLSLKSELIDSPFWQEGYQEVFDVVTLWDTLEHVNFPVTTLQGAQRVLKPGGYLFLDTPSRDSFFYRASEWSYRWSGGNKPLLLNTLYSPKPFRHKQLFTRKQLWALLEDCGFADIEQSSLHRSGQKLVIACRKKTC
;
A
#
# COMPACT_ATOMS: atom_id res chain seq x y z
N VAL A 1 -2.89 -22.38 6.80
CA VAL A 1 -2.55 -21.36 7.81
C VAL A 1 -1.12 -20.90 7.54
N TYR A 2 -0.86 -19.59 7.43
CA TYR A 2 0.48 -19.05 7.20
C TYR A 2 1.34 -19.19 8.47
N ASP A 3 2.57 -19.63 8.29
CA ASP A 3 3.55 -19.70 9.38
C ASP A 3 4.24 -18.33 9.56
N PHE A 4 3.86 -17.59 10.58
CA PHE A 4 4.39 -16.26 10.86
C PHE A 4 5.84 -16.24 11.35
N THR A 5 6.48 -17.40 11.60
CA THR A 5 7.93 -17.46 11.80
C THR A 5 8.69 -17.26 10.49
N LYS A 6 8.03 -17.51 9.35
CA LYS A 6 8.55 -17.21 8.02
C LYS A 6 8.35 -15.72 7.69
N CYS A 7 9.44 -15.00 7.52
CA CYS A 7 9.41 -13.55 7.26
C CYS A 7 8.70 -13.22 5.94
N LYS A 8 7.74 -12.30 5.98
CA LYS A 8 7.00 -11.83 4.80
C LYS A 8 7.85 -11.05 3.80
N LEU A 9 9.06 -10.60 4.21
CA LEU A 9 9.96 -9.81 3.37
C LEU A 9 11.09 -10.68 2.77
N CYS A 10 11.92 -11.30 3.61
CA CYS A 10 13.07 -12.08 3.14
C CYS A 10 12.79 -13.60 3.00
N GLY A 11 11.64 -14.09 3.46
CA GLY A 11 11.28 -15.51 3.38
C GLY A 11 11.94 -16.42 4.42
N GLU A 12 12.92 -15.94 5.19
CA GLU A 12 13.65 -16.73 6.18
C GLU A 12 12.76 -17.10 7.39
N PRO A 13 12.88 -18.33 7.93
CA PRO A 13 12.08 -18.78 9.07
C PRO A 13 12.69 -18.32 10.41
N THR A 14 13.02 -17.04 10.52
CA THR A 14 13.77 -16.44 11.63
C THR A 14 13.00 -15.32 12.34
N ALA A 15 11.70 -15.20 12.09
CA ALA A 15 10.89 -14.19 12.77
C ALA A 15 10.34 -14.73 14.08
N GLU A 16 10.41 -13.88 15.11
CA GLU A 16 9.94 -14.16 16.46
C GLU A 16 9.01 -13.07 16.96
N VAL A 17 8.18 -13.39 17.96
CA VAL A 17 7.31 -12.40 18.61
C VAL A 17 8.17 -11.38 19.37
N LYS A 18 8.20 -10.16 18.85
CA LYS A 18 8.89 -9.02 19.48
C LYS A 18 8.04 -8.32 20.53
N TYR A 19 6.75 -8.12 20.23
CA TYR A 19 5.80 -7.46 21.11
C TYR A 19 4.46 -8.19 21.12
N ARG A 20 3.91 -8.43 22.32
CA ARG A 20 2.52 -8.90 22.51
C ARG A 20 1.62 -7.69 22.70
N LEU A 21 0.73 -7.44 21.74
CA LEU A 21 -0.24 -6.37 21.76
C LEU A 21 -1.62 -6.90 22.16
N LYS A 22 -2.62 -6.03 22.35
CA LYS A 22 -3.94 -6.44 22.87
C LYS A 22 -4.64 -7.54 22.07
N GLN A 23 -4.54 -7.52 20.74
CA GLN A 23 -5.30 -8.40 19.84
C GLN A 23 -4.41 -9.10 18.81
N MET A 24 -3.09 -8.95 18.90
CA MET A 24 -2.14 -9.42 17.90
C MET A 24 -0.74 -9.53 18.49
N SER A 25 0.10 -10.32 17.85
CA SER A 25 1.54 -10.34 18.11
C SER A 25 2.28 -9.62 17.00
N LEU A 26 3.23 -8.76 17.35
CA LEU A 26 4.15 -8.15 16.41
C LEU A 26 5.40 -9.01 16.31
N TYR A 27 5.65 -9.55 15.13
CA TYR A 27 6.84 -10.30 14.79
C TYR A 27 7.94 -9.39 14.28
N ALA A 28 9.18 -9.76 14.57
CA ALA A 28 10.38 -9.17 13.97
C ALA A 28 11.27 -10.28 13.45
N CYS A 29 11.71 -10.16 12.21
CA CYS A 29 12.67 -11.08 11.61
C CYS A 29 14.09 -10.79 12.12
N SER A 30 14.81 -11.79 12.62
CA SER A 30 16.19 -11.60 13.10
C SER A 30 17.19 -11.39 11.94
N THR A 31 16.85 -11.81 10.72
CA THR A 31 17.69 -11.64 9.53
C THR A 31 17.61 -10.23 8.94
N CYS A 32 16.39 -9.68 8.79
CA CYS A 32 16.18 -8.40 8.09
C CYS A 32 15.48 -7.33 8.95
N ASP A 33 15.18 -7.62 10.22
CA ASP A 33 14.46 -6.74 11.18
C ASP A 33 13.10 -6.24 10.64
N PHE A 34 12.45 -6.99 9.74
CA PHE A 34 11.12 -6.62 9.25
C PHE A 34 10.06 -6.86 10.30
N HIS A 35 9.19 -5.87 10.52
CA HIS A 35 8.13 -5.92 11.52
C HIS A 35 6.75 -6.10 10.88
N TYR A 36 6.02 -7.11 11.31
CA TYR A 36 4.66 -7.43 10.84
C TYR A 36 3.84 -8.16 11.91
N ILE A 37 2.53 -8.13 11.77
CA ILE A 37 1.62 -8.80 12.72
C ILE A 37 1.21 -10.20 12.24
N ASP A 38 0.71 -11.01 13.18
CA ASP A 38 0.18 -12.36 12.99
C ASP A 38 -1.25 -12.37 12.43
N ALA A 39 -1.53 -11.48 11.48
CA ALA A 39 -2.81 -11.41 10.81
C ALA A 39 -2.64 -11.32 9.29
N LEU A 40 -3.52 -12.02 8.58
CA LEU A 40 -3.74 -11.89 7.16
C LEU A 40 -5.18 -11.46 6.93
N ASP A 41 -5.40 -10.71 5.88
CA ASP A 41 -6.76 -10.49 5.38
C ASP A 41 -7.16 -11.70 4.53
N ASP A 42 -8.34 -12.21 4.78
CA ASP A 42 -8.98 -13.14 3.87
C ASP A 42 -9.55 -12.31 2.73
N TYR A 43 -8.84 -12.32 1.59
CA TYR A 43 -9.34 -11.69 0.38
C TYR A 43 -10.23 -12.69 -0.33
N PRO A 44 -11.51 -12.51 -0.31
CA PRO A 44 -12.38 -13.49 -0.91
C PRO A 44 -12.60 -13.19 -2.39
N ALA A 45 -12.49 -14.22 -3.13
CA ALA A 45 -13.43 -14.39 -4.23
C ALA A 45 -14.90 -14.41 -3.70
N ASN A 46 -15.11 -14.62 -2.41
CA ASN A 46 -16.40 -14.84 -1.77
C ASN A 46 -16.43 -14.25 -0.36
N GLN A 47 -16.54 -12.91 -0.21
CA GLN A 47 -16.90 -12.35 1.10
C GLN A 47 -18.37 -12.69 1.40
N PRO A 48 -18.66 -13.43 2.49
CA PRO A 48 -20.03 -13.75 2.85
C PRO A 48 -20.84 -12.52 3.29
N GLU A 49 -20.20 -11.42 3.59
CA GLU A 49 -20.84 -10.15 3.87
C GLU A 49 -20.34 -9.11 2.86
N VAL A 50 -21.01 -9.07 1.72
CA VAL A 50 -20.92 -7.94 0.80
C VAL A 50 -21.40 -6.69 1.53
N VAL A 51 -20.45 -5.88 2.00
CA VAL A 51 -20.78 -4.60 2.59
C VAL A 51 -21.17 -3.66 1.46
N LEU A 52 -22.47 -3.54 1.23
CA LEU A 52 -23.03 -2.63 0.24
C LEU A 52 -22.89 -1.18 0.70
N LEU A 53 -22.75 -0.30 -0.28
CA LEU A 53 -22.73 1.14 -0.04
C LEU A 53 -24.11 1.59 0.48
N ASN A 54 -24.14 2.10 1.71
CA ASN A 54 -25.31 2.70 2.32
C ASN A 54 -25.07 4.17 2.67
N GLU A 55 -26.09 4.87 3.12
CA GLU A 55 -26.01 6.29 3.43
C GLU A 55 -24.96 6.65 4.52
N ASN A 56 -24.77 5.79 5.52
CA ASN A 56 -23.75 6.02 6.56
C ASN A 56 -22.34 5.85 6.00
N HIS A 57 -22.12 4.82 5.16
CA HIS A 57 -20.85 4.64 4.47
C HIS A 57 -20.56 5.83 3.55
N ARG A 58 -21.55 6.30 2.78
CA ARG A 58 -21.43 7.45 1.91
C ARG A 58 -20.99 8.71 2.69
N LYS A 59 -21.71 9.06 3.76
CA LYS A 59 -21.36 10.22 4.62
C LYS A 59 -19.95 10.09 5.21
N PHE A 60 -19.58 8.89 5.66
CA PHE A 60 -18.24 8.64 6.19
C PHE A 60 -17.17 8.86 5.11
N ILE A 61 -17.33 8.28 3.92
CA ILE A 61 -16.38 8.45 2.80
C ILE A 61 -16.30 9.95 2.44
N GLU A 62 -17.43 10.60 2.20
CA GLU A 62 -17.49 12.00 1.81
C GLU A 62 -16.82 12.94 2.83
N SER A 63 -16.94 12.65 4.12
CA SER A 63 -16.28 13.43 5.18
C SER A 63 -14.73 13.40 5.07
N LYS A 64 -14.15 12.40 4.44
CA LYS A 64 -12.69 12.23 4.26
C LYS A 64 -12.18 12.77 2.92
N LEU A 65 -13.04 12.92 1.92
CA LEU A 65 -12.63 13.31 0.57
C LEU A 65 -11.82 14.62 0.51
N PRO A 66 -12.18 15.73 1.21
CA PRO A 66 -11.45 16.98 1.07
C PRO A 66 -9.98 16.86 1.47
N GLN A 67 -9.71 16.19 2.61
CA GLN A 67 -8.34 15.99 3.10
C GLN A 67 -7.56 15.04 2.20
N ASN A 68 -8.19 13.94 1.78
CA ASN A 68 -7.57 12.97 0.88
C ASN A 68 -7.23 13.61 -0.47
N ARG A 69 -8.14 14.41 -1.04
CA ARG A 69 -7.92 15.06 -2.33
C ARG A 69 -6.70 15.99 -2.31
N ILE A 70 -6.53 16.77 -1.25
CA ILE A 70 -5.36 17.66 -1.10
C ILE A 70 -4.05 16.87 -1.10
N GLN A 71 -4.01 15.76 -0.35
CA GLN A 71 -2.82 14.90 -0.31
C GLN A 71 -2.54 14.24 -1.66
N LEU A 72 -3.58 13.70 -2.30
CA LEU A 72 -3.46 13.02 -3.59
C LEU A 72 -3.13 13.98 -4.75
N GLN A 73 -3.54 15.24 -4.68
CA GLN A 73 -3.08 16.28 -5.60
C GLN A 73 -1.57 16.54 -5.50
N LYS A 74 -0.99 16.51 -4.29
CA LYS A 74 0.47 16.58 -4.11
C LYS A 74 1.17 15.34 -4.70
N ASN A 75 0.56 14.17 -4.54
CA ASN A 75 1.06 12.93 -5.14
C ASN A 75 1.07 13.02 -6.67
N LEU A 76 0.00 13.55 -7.28
CA LEU A 76 -0.05 13.80 -8.73
C LEU A 76 1.01 14.82 -9.18
N GLN A 77 1.25 15.88 -8.39
CA GLN A 77 2.34 16.81 -8.66
C GLN A 77 3.70 16.11 -8.64
N PHE A 78 3.91 15.20 -7.69
CA PHE A 78 5.15 14.40 -7.63
C PHE A 78 5.32 13.53 -8.88
N ILE A 79 4.27 12.84 -9.34
CA ILE A 79 4.31 12.08 -10.60
C ILE A 79 4.75 12.96 -11.75
N ARG A 80 4.13 14.14 -11.91
CA ARG A 80 4.44 15.10 -12.99
C ARG A 80 5.87 15.64 -12.97
N THR A 81 6.60 15.50 -11.86
CA THR A 81 8.05 15.81 -11.85
C THR A 81 8.90 14.73 -12.50
N LYS A 82 8.34 13.55 -12.79
CA LYS A 82 9.05 12.38 -13.30
C LYS A 82 8.60 11.93 -14.67
N THR A 83 7.30 12.05 -14.95
CA THR A 83 6.72 11.60 -16.22
C THR A 83 5.43 12.35 -16.52
N GLU A 84 5.09 12.42 -17.81
CA GLU A 84 3.79 12.89 -18.27
C GLU A 84 2.75 11.77 -18.04
N VAL A 85 1.53 12.16 -17.66
CA VAL A 85 0.42 11.22 -17.45
C VAL A 85 -0.64 11.33 -18.55
N ALA A 86 -0.75 12.46 -19.24
CA ALA A 86 -1.73 12.65 -20.30
C ALA A 86 -1.46 11.70 -21.47
N GLY A 87 -2.48 10.97 -21.90
CA GLY A 87 -2.39 9.94 -22.93
C GLY A 87 -1.65 8.66 -22.50
N GLY A 88 -1.17 8.58 -21.26
CA GLY A 88 -0.53 7.38 -20.70
C GLY A 88 -1.54 6.44 -20.04
N HIS A 89 -1.19 5.16 -19.96
CA HIS A 89 -1.94 4.14 -19.24
C HIS A 89 -1.48 4.06 -17.79
N CYS A 90 -2.39 4.30 -16.85
CA CYS A 90 -2.11 4.31 -15.41
C CYS A 90 -2.90 3.23 -14.68
N LEU A 91 -2.27 2.56 -13.71
CA LEU A 91 -2.93 1.65 -12.78
C LEU A 91 -2.77 2.17 -11.36
N ASP A 92 -3.89 2.28 -10.62
CA ASP A 92 -3.87 2.61 -9.20
C ASP A 92 -4.28 1.39 -8.37
N ILE A 93 -3.34 0.88 -7.54
CA ILE A 93 -3.54 -0.31 -6.70
C ILE A 93 -3.93 0.14 -5.29
N GLY A 94 -5.12 -0.28 -4.82
CA GLY A 94 -5.71 0.19 -3.57
C GLY A 94 -6.41 1.53 -3.76
N SER A 95 -7.23 1.64 -4.80
CA SER A 95 -7.86 2.90 -5.24
C SER A 95 -8.82 3.53 -4.21
N GLY A 96 -9.21 2.79 -3.18
CA GLY A 96 -10.18 3.25 -2.18
C GLY A 96 -11.44 3.79 -2.86
N ALA A 97 -11.86 4.98 -2.45
CA ALA A 97 -13.06 5.64 -3.00
C ALA A 97 -12.89 6.18 -4.44
N GLY A 98 -11.78 5.91 -5.12
CA GLY A 98 -11.55 6.30 -6.52
C GLY A 98 -11.07 7.75 -6.71
N VAL A 99 -10.64 8.42 -5.66
CA VAL A 99 -10.21 9.85 -5.75
C VAL A 99 -8.98 10.00 -6.64
N PHE A 100 -7.99 9.12 -6.49
CA PHE A 100 -6.75 9.22 -7.27
C PHE A 100 -6.93 8.81 -8.74
N PRO A 101 -7.61 7.69 -9.06
CA PRO A 101 -8.02 7.39 -10.42
C PRO A 101 -8.75 8.56 -11.11
N ALA A 102 -9.69 9.20 -10.41
CA ALA A 102 -10.40 10.36 -10.97
C ALA A 102 -9.44 11.55 -11.25
N LEU A 103 -8.46 11.81 -10.39
CA LEU A 103 -7.45 12.85 -10.62
C LEU A 103 -6.54 12.53 -11.83
N LEU A 104 -6.23 11.26 -12.06
CA LEU A 104 -5.48 10.82 -13.23
C LEU A 104 -6.31 10.96 -14.52
N GLN A 105 -7.61 10.60 -14.49
CA GLN A 105 -8.53 10.84 -15.61
C GLN A 105 -8.67 12.33 -15.93
N ASP A 106 -8.86 13.16 -14.90
CA ASP A 106 -8.90 14.64 -15.05
C ASP A 106 -7.59 15.19 -15.65
N ALA A 107 -6.48 14.47 -15.46
CA ALA A 107 -5.17 14.80 -16.04
C ALA A 107 -4.96 14.25 -17.47
N GLY A 108 -5.95 13.55 -18.03
CA GLY A 108 -5.93 13.01 -19.40
C GLY A 108 -5.31 11.62 -19.54
N ALA A 109 -5.16 10.86 -18.46
CA ALA A 109 -4.69 9.47 -18.50
C ALA A 109 -5.82 8.48 -18.79
N GLU A 110 -5.49 7.34 -19.40
CA GLU A 110 -6.31 6.13 -19.37
C GLU A 110 -6.04 5.39 -18.07
N VAL A 111 -7.10 5.11 -17.28
CA VAL A 111 -6.92 4.66 -15.89
C VAL A 111 -7.65 3.38 -15.60
N GLU A 112 -6.93 2.39 -15.09
CA GLU A 112 -7.45 1.22 -14.40
C GLU A 112 -7.22 1.37 -12.89
N GLY A 113 -8.06 0.68 -12.09
CA GLY A 113 -7.89 0.69 -10.63
C GLY A 113 -8.26 -0.64 -9.98
N ILE A 114 -7.56 -0.95 -8.90
CA ILE A 114 -7.80 -2.13 -8.05
C ILE A 114 -8.29 -1.67 -6.68
N GLU A 115 -9.46 -2.16 -6.28
CA GLU A 115 -9.99 -1.96 -4.93
C GLU A 115 -10.77 -3.20 -4.49
N PRO A 116 -10.30 -3.98 -3.52
CA PRO A 116 -10.98 -5.22 -3.10
C PRO A 116 -12.29 -4.96 -2.35
N GLN A 117 -12.46 -3.80 -1.71
CA GLN A 117 -13.65 -3.50 -0.93
C GLN A 117 -14.80 -2.99 -1.81
N GLN A 118 -15.90 -3.73 -1.86
CA GLN A 118 -17.04 -3.40 -2.71
C GLN A 118 -17.65 -2.02 -2.40
N VAL A 119 -17.74 -1.65 -1.13
CA VAL A 119 -18.29 -0.34 -0.72
C VAL A 119 -17.56 0.84 -1.37
N PHE A 120 -16.25 0.75 -1.53
CA PHE A 120 -15.45 1.78 -2.18
C PHE A 120 -15.58 1.72 -3.71
N ARG A 121 -15.65 0.51 -4.31
CA ARG A 121 -15.88 0.37 -5.76
C ARG A 121 -17.25 0.94 -6.16
N GLU A 122 -18.29 0.66 -5.38
CA GLU A 122 -19.63 1.23 -5.62
C GLU A 122 -19.62 2.75 -5.52
N PHE A 123 -18.96 3.30 -4.50
CA PHE A 123 -18.81 4.75 -4.36
C PHE A 123 -18.06 5.37 -5.54
N GLY A 124 -16.93 4.79 -5.95
CA GLY A 124 -16.15 5.26 -7.10
C GLY A 124 -16.94 5.22 -8.41
N ARG A 125 -17.72 4.15 -8.61
CA ARG A 125 -18.63 4.01 -9.76
C ARG A 125 -19.68 5.12 -9.79
N GLU A 126 -20.34 5.38 -8.66
CA GLU A 126 -21.43 6.36 -8.61
C GLU A 126 -20.93 7.79 -8.70
N LYS A 127 -19.82 8.11 -8.02
CA LYS A 127 -19.33 9.48 -7.93
C LYS A 127 -18.43 9.89 -9.09
N TYR A 128 -17.59 8.98 -9.56
CA TYR A 128 -16.55 9.27 -10.54
C TYR A 128 -16.69 8.45 -11.84
N GLN A 129 -17.72 7.61 -11.95
CA GLN A 129 -17.97 6.73 -13.10
C GLN A 129 -16.81 5.74 -13.37
N LEU A 130 -16.10 5.35 -12.31
CA LEU A 130 -14.97 4.44 -12.38
C LEU A 130 -15.41 2.98 -12.38
N SER A 131 -14.71 2.13 -13.15
CA SER A 131 -14.86 0.68 -13.13
C SER A 131 -13.68 0.03 -12.44
N LEU A 132 -13.64 0.14 -11.07
CA LEU A 132 -12.58 -0.46 -10.27
C LEU A 132 -12.74 -1.99 -10.21
N LYS A 133 -11.63 -2.71 -10.33
CA LYS A 133 -11.57 -4.17 -10.29
C LYS A 133 -11.36 -4.67 -8.86
N SER A 134 -11.90 -5.86 -8.56
CA SER A 134 -11.72 -6.53 -7.25
C SER A 134 -10.50 -7.43 -7.20
N GLU A 135 -10.05 -7.89 -8.34
CA GLU A 135 -8.94 -8.81 -8.51
C GLU A 135 -7.63 -8.17 -8.04
N LEU A 136 -6.93 -8.85 -7.12
CA LEU A 136 -5.64 -8.38 -6.63
C LEU A 136 -4.59 -8.42 -7.74
N ILE A 137 -3.58 -7.57 -7.63
CA ILE A 137 -2.54 -7.40 -8.65
C ILE A 137 -1.79 -8.69 -8.99
N ASP A 138 -1.68 -9.63 -8.05
CA ASP A 138 -1.03 -10.94 -8.22
C ASP A 138 -1.96 -12.02 -8.81
N SER A 139 -3.22 -11.68 -9.10
CA SER A 139 -4.15 -12.62 -9.74
C SER A 139 -3.81 -12.86 -11.22
N PRO A 140 -4.22 -14.03 -11.77
CA PRO A 140 -4.06 -14.31 -13.21
C PRO A 140 -4.66 -13.23 -14.10
N PHE A 141 -5.78 -12.61 -13.70
CA PHE A 141 -6.41 -11.52 -14.45
C PHE A 141 -5.42 -10.41 -14.82
N TRP A 142 -4.64 -9.91 -13.85
CA TRP A 142 -3.66 -8.87 -14.09
C TRP A 142 -2.36 -9.41 -14.69
N GLN A 143 -1.91 -10.57 -14.20
CA GLN A 143 -0.60 -11.11 -14.54
C GLN A 143 -0.51 -11.68 -15.96
N GLU A 144 -1.63 -12.10 -16.53
CA GLU A 144 -1.72 -12.63 -17.89
C GLU A 144 -2.31 -11.61 -18.87
N GLY A 145 -3.29 -10.81 -18.42
CA GLY A 145 -4.00 -9.87 -19.27
C GLY A 145 -3.31 -8.51 -19.47
N TYR A 146 -2.41 -8.11 -18.56
CA TYR A 146 -1.87 -6.75 -18.53
C TYR A 146 -0.35 -6.68 -18.42
N GLN A 147 0.37 -7.63 -19.02
CA GLN A 147 1.84 -7.61 -19.03
C GLN A 147 2.36 -6.40 -19.82
N GLU A 148 3.19 -5.57 -19.16
CA GLU A 148 3.85 -4.41 -19.77
C GLU A 148 2.89 -3.41 -20.44
N VAL A 149 1.71 -3.22 -19.84
CA VAL A 149 0.67 -2.32 -20.37
C VAL A 149 0.79 -0.91 -19.80
N PHE A 150 1.17 -0.76 -18.53
CA PHE A 150 1.07 0.52 -17.84
C PHE A 150 2.36 1.34 -17.91
N ASP A 151 2.22 2.63 -18.15
CA ASP A 151 3.30 3.62 -18.08
C ASP A 151 3.58 4.01 -16.63
N VAL A 152 2.51 4.05 -15.81
CA VAL A 152 2.56 4.42 -14.39
C VAL A 152 1.73 3.45 -13.57
N VAL A 153 2.30 2.96 -12.46
CA VAL A 153 1.57 2.23 -11.42
C VAL A 153 1.70 2.99 -10.10
N THR A 154 0.61 3.08 -9.34
CA THR A 154 0.58 3.77 -8.04
C THR A 154 0.06 2.88 -6.93
N LEU A 155 0.64 3.03 -5.70
CA LEU A 155 0.19 2.41 -4.45
C LEU A 155 0.20 3.47 -3.34
N TRP A 156 -0.90 4.19 -3.16
CA TRP A 156 -1.01 5.21 -2.11
C TRP A 156 -1.66 4.64 -0.85
N ASP A 157 -0.96 4.70 0.30
CA ASP A 157 -1.42 4.08 1.56
C ASP A 157 -1.90 2.62 1.35
N THR A 158 -1.11 1.79 0.66
CA THR A 158 -1.54 0.46 0.23
C THR A 158 -0.58 -0.65 0.66
N LEU A 159 0.74 -0.46 0.50
CA LEU A 159 1.73 -1.53 0.68
C LEU A 159 1.79 -2.05 2.13
N GLU A 160 1.47 -1.23 3.11
CA GLU A 160 1.38 -1.62 4.52
C GLU A 160 0.14 -2.47 4.85
N HIS A 161 -0.87 -2.46 3.97
CA HIS A 161 -2.12 -3.19 4.17
C HIS A 161 -2.14 -4.58 3.52
N VAL A 162 -1.32 -4.81 2.49
CA VAL A 162 -1.33 -6.08 1.76
C VAL A 162 -0.77 -7.23 2.60
N ASN A 163 -1.21 -8.46 2.31
CA ASN A 163 -0.72 -9.64 3.01
C ASN A 163 0.76 -9.94 2.71
N PHE A 164 1.17 -9.80 1.44
CA PHE A 164 2.49 -10.17 0.94
C PHE A 164 3.07 -9.06 0.05
N PRO A 165 3.84 -8.12 0.63
CA PRO A 165 4.34 -6.95 -0.10
C PRO A 165 5.29 -7.30 -1.26
N VAL A 166 6.06 -8.38 -1.14
CA VAL A 166 6.95 -8.86 -2.20
C VAL A 166 6.13 -9.24 -3.45
N THR A 167 5.10 -10.07 -3.27
CA THR A 167 4.23 -10.52 -4.36
C THR A 167 3.49 -9.37 -5.02
N THR A 168 3.00 -8.42 -4.20
CA THR A 168 2.33 -7.21 -4.70
C THR A 168 3.25 -6.36 -5.57
N LEU A 169 4.51 -6.12 -5.14
CA LEU A 169 5.47 -5.33 -5.92
C LEU A 169 5.95 -6.06 -7.17
N GLN A 170 6.13 -7.37 -7.10
CA GLN A 170 6.43 -8.19 -8.29
C GLN A 170 5.27 -8.14 -9.31
N GLY A 171 4.02 -8.18 -8.82
CA GLY A 171 2.85 -8.01 -9.68
C GLY A 171 2.80 -6.64 -10.33
N ALA A 172 3.06 -5.57 -9.58
CA ALA A 172 3.15 -4.21 -10.11
C ALA A 172 4.28 -4.06 -11.15
N GLN A 173 5.44 -4.68 -10.89
CA GLN A 173 6.57 -4.67 -11.82
C GLN A 173 6.23 -5.36 -13.15
N ARG A 174 5.52 -6.49 -13.11
CA ARG A 174 5.17 -7.25 -14.31
C ARG A 174 4.23 -6.48 -15.25
N VAL A 175 3.27 -5.74 -14.71
CA VAL A 175 2.30 -4.99 -15.51
C VAL A 175 2.85 -3.66 -16.02
N LEU A 176 3.93 -3.12 -15.44
CA LEU A 176 4.62 -1.93 -15.91
C LEU A 176 5.38 -2.20 -17.21
N LYS A 177 5.35 -1.26 -18.14
CA LYS A 177 6.24 -1.22 -19.31
C LYS A 177 7.71 -1.13 -18.87
N PRO A 178 8.67 -1.62 -19.66
CA PRO A 178 10.09 -1.35 -19.43
C PRO A 178 10.33 0.16 -19.32
N GLY A 179 11.01 0.59 -18.26
CA GLY A 179 11.20 2.01 -17.95
C GLY A 179 10.00 2.77 -17.42
N GLY A 180 8.84 2.14 -17.27
CA GLY A 180 7.66 2.69 -16.62
C GLY A 180 7.89 2.97 -15.12
N TYR A 181 7.09 3.85 -14.54
CA TYR A 181 7.26 4.33 -13.17
C TYR A 181 6.31 3.67 -12.19
N LEU A 182 6.86 3.27 -11.06
CA LEU A 182 6.10 2.96 -9.84
C LEU A 182 6.19 4.15 -8.88
N PHE A 183 5.03 4.58 -8.34
CA PHE A 183 4.95 5.53 -7.24
C PHE A 183 4.22 4.87 -6.06
N LEU A 184 4.73 5.07 -4.86
CA LEU A 184 4.08 4.55 -3.66
C LEU A 184 4.34 5.45 -2.46
N ASP A 185 3.47 5.36 -1.47
CA ASP A 185 3.76 5.82 -0.13
C ASP A 185 3.39 4.78 0.92
N THR A 186 4.04 4.85 2.07
CA THR A 186 3.76 3.99 3.23
C THR A 186 4.29 4.66 4.51
N PRO A 187 3.69 4.43 5.68
CA PRO A 187 4.22 4.92 6.95
C PRO A 187 5.63 4.40 7.21
N SER A 188 6.49 5.29 7.73
CA SER A 188 7.89 4.96 8.01
C SER A 188 8.07 4.41 9.41
N ARG A 189 8.69 3.25 9.53
CA ARG A 189 9.16 2.71 10.81
C ARG A 189 10.35 3.50 11.38
N ASP A 190 11.05 4.28 10.55
CA ASP A 190 12.13 5.18 10.99
C ASP A 190 11.59 6.46 11.65
N SER A 191 10.26 6.66 11.64
CA SER A 191 9.63 7.86 12.22
C SER A 191 9.86 7.97 13.73
N PHE A 192 9.93 9.20 14.21
CA PHE A 192 10.06 9.47 15.64
C PHE A 192 8.92 8.83 16.46
N PHE A 193 7.69 8.87 15.95
CA PHE A 193 6.53 8.27 16.62
C PHE A 193 6.65 6.76 16.79
N TYR A 194 7.17 6.06 15.78
CA TYR A 194 7.39 4.63 15.89
C TYR A 194 8.43 4.30 16.97
N ARG A 195 9.58 4.97 16.94
CA ARG A 195 10.65 4.79 17.91
C ARG A 195 10.20 5.12 19.34
N ALA A 196 9.47 6.23 19.52
CA ALA A 196 8.90 6.60 20.81
C ALA A 196 7.91 5.54 21.34
N SER A 197 7.13 4.93 20.45
CA SER A 197 6.18 3.87 20.81
C SER A 197 6.89 2.57 21.24
N GLU A 198 7.97 2.17 20.56
CA GLU A 198 8.81 1.04 20.96
C GLU A 198 9.47 1.30 22.31
N TRP A 199 10.02 2.51 22.51
CA TRP A 199 10.64 2.91 23.76
C TRP A 199 9.65 2.87 24.94
N SER A 200 8.45 3.42 24.76
CA SER A 200 7.39 3.40 25.76
C SER A 200 6.96 1.96 26.12
N TYR A 201 6.84 1.09 25.12
CA TYR A 201 6.53 -0.34 25.35
C TYR A 201 7.59 -1.01 26.21
N ARG A 202 8.87 -0.83 25.86
CA ARG A 202 10.00 -1.43 26.61
C ARG A 202 10.08 -0.91 28.05
N TRP A 203 9.97 0.40 28.24
CA TRP A 203 10.05 1.03 29.55
C TRP A 203 8.89 0.66 30.49
N SER A 204 7.74 0.41 29.94
CA SER A 204 6.54 0.01 30.73
C SER A 204 6.43 -1.49 30.96
N GLY A 205 7.42 -2.30 30.57
CA GLY A 205 7.32 -3.76 30.62
C GLY A 205 6.15 -4.31 29.81
N GLY A 206 5.81 -3.66 28.69
CA GLY A 206 4.71 -4.06 27.81
C GLY A 206 3.34 -3.46 28.18
N ASN A 207 3.22 -2.76 29.30
CA ASN A 207 1.94 -2.23 29.77
C ASN A 207 1.43 -1.00 29.03
N LYS A 208 2.33 -0.23 28.39
CA LYS A 208 2.00 1.01 27.65
C LYS A 208 2.52 0.97 26.22
N PRO A 209 1.88 0.19 25.33
CA PRO A 209 2.30 0.11 23.92
C PRO A 209 2.01 1.39 23.12
N LEU A 210 1.40 2.41 23.72
CA LEU A 210 1.04 3.69 23.10
C LEU A 210 0.52 3.50 21.67
N LEU A 211 1.22 4.10 20.70
CA LEU A 211 0.80 4.08 19.31
C LEU A 211 0.99 2.73 18.60
N LEU A 212 1.74 1.74 19.16
CA LEU A 212 1.89 0.43 18.49
C LEU A 212 0.54 -0.25 18.27
N ASN A 213 -0.43 -0.12 19.21
CA ASN A 213 -1.79 -0.63 19.04
C ASN A 213 -2.63 0.13 18.00
N THR A 214 -2.19 1.30 17.56
CA THR A 214 -2.86 2.11 16.53
C THR A 214 -2.14 2.06 15.20
N LEU A 215 -0.82 1.84 15.23
CA LEU A 215 0.01 1.68 14.04
C LEU A 215 -0.18 0.33 13.34
N TYR A 216 -0.61 -0.69 14.08
CA TYR A 216 -0.92 -2.02 13.57
C TYR A 216 -2.35 -2.42 13.95
N SER A 217 -3.00 -3.21 13.11
CA SER A 217 -4.34 -3.71 13.42
C SER A 217 -4.62 -5.03 12.70
N PRO A 218 -5.19 -6.03 13.41
CA PRO A 218 -5.60 -7.30 12.81
C PRO A 218 -6.89 -7.18 11.99
N LYS A 219 -7.59 -6.03 12.08
CA LYS A 219 -8.82 -5.79 11.30
C LYS A 219 -8.52 -5.79 9.80
N PRO A 220 -9.47 -6.24 8.97
CA PRO A 220 -9.32 -6.22 7.52
C PRO A 220 -8.92 -4.84 6.99
N PHE A 221 -8.08 -4.82 5.98
CA PHE A 221 -7.61 -3.62 5.28
C PHE A 221 -6.98 -2.57 6.22
N ARG A 222 -6.28 -3.02 7.26
CA ARG A 222 -5.49 -2.15 8.16
C ARG A 222 -4.03 -2.55 8.12
N HIS A 223 -3.16 -1.72 8.72
CA HIS A 223 -1.72 -1.93 8.66
C HIS A 223 -1.30 -3.29 9.23
N LYS A 224 -0.71 -4.13 8.38
CA LYS A 224 -0.14 -5.44 8.72
C LYS A 224 1.37 -5.39 8.96
N GLN A 225 2.04 -4.46 8.31
CA GLN A 225 3.49 -4.26 8.38
C GLN A 225 3.88 -2.80 8.21
N LEU A 226 5.10 -2.48 8.65
CA LEU A 226 5.73 -1.17 8.42
C LEU A 226 7.18 -1.35 7.99
N PHE A 227 7.65 -0.46 7.13
CA PHE A 227 8.96 -0.51 6.52
C PHE A 227 9.91 0.54 7.09
N THR A 228 11.19 0.20 7.26
CA THR A 228 12.24 1.20 7.26
C THR A 228 12.57 1.61 5.84
N ARG A 229 13.19 2.78 5.68
CA ARG A 229 13.67 3.22 4.37
C ARG A 229 14.60 2.17 3.72
N LYS A 230 15.54 1.64 4.50
CA LYS A 230 16.51 0.64 4.03
C LYS A 230 15.80 -0.62 3.48
N GLN A 231 14.80 -1.11 4.21
CA GLN A 231 14.04 -2.30 3.81
C GLN A 231 13.24 -2.06 2.53
N LEU A 232 12.58 -0.91 2.42
CA LEU A 232 11.77 -0.61 1.25
C LEU A 232 12.65 -0.41 0.00
N TRP A 233 13.83 0.21 0.13
CA TRP A 233 14.80 0.33 -0.96
C TRP A 233 15.26 -1.04 -1.45
N ALA A 234 15.76 -1.88 -0.54
CA ALA A 234 16.22 -3.24 -0.89
C ALA A 234 15.09 -4.05 -1.55
N LEU A 235 13.88 -4.00 -1.01
CA LEU A 235 12.73 -4.69 -1.57
C LEU A 235 12.42 -4.22 -3.00
N LEU A 236 12.47 -2.91 -3.27
CA LEU A 236 12.23 -2.39 -4.61
C LEU A 236 13.33 -2.82 -5.59
N GLU A 237 14.61 -2.77 -5.18
CA GLU A 237 15.73 -3.25 -5.99
C GLU A 237 15.62 -4.74 -6.32
N ASP A 238 15.24 -5.57 -5.33
CA ASP A 238 15.04 -7.01 -5.45
C ASP A 238 13.83 -7.34 -6.36
N CYS A 239 12.80 -6.48 -6.37
CA CYS A 239 11.65 -6.59 -7.28
C CYS A 239 11.92 -6.05 -8.69
N GLY A 240 13.16 -5.65 -9.04
CA GLY A 240 13.51 -5.23 -10.39
C GLY A 240 13.28 -3.75 -10.68
N PHE A 241 13.20 -2.90 -9.64
CA PHE A 241 13.16 -1.45 -9.79
C PHE A 241 14.55 -0.82 -9.65
N ALA A 242 14.72 0.35 -10.25
CA ALA A 242 15.90 1.20 -10.18
C ALA A 242 15.50 2.68 -10.06
N ASP A 243 16.46 3.59 -10.01
CA ASP A 243 16.25 5.04 -9.93
C ASP A 243 15.31 5.42 -8.78
N ILE A 244 15.52 4.78 -7.59
CA ILE A 244 14.64 4.93 -6.44
C ILE A 244 14.90 6.29 -5.78
N GLU A 245 13.88 7.14 -5.79
CA GLU A 245 13.95 8.48 -5.24
C GLU A 245 12.83 8.75 -4.24
N GLN A 246 13.17 9.46 -3.15
CA GLN A 246 12.18 9.94 -2.20
C GLN A 246 11.71 11.35 -2.57
N SER A 247 10.40 11.57 -2.52
CA SER A 247 9.79 12.86 -2.81
C SER A 247 10.29 13.97 -1.88
N SER A 248 10.75 15.08 -2.45
CA SER A 248 11.07 16.30 -1.71
C SER A 248 9.82 17.10 -1.30
N LEU A 249 8.67 16.83 -1.89
CA LEU A 249 7.39 17.49 -1.59
C LEU A 249 6.77 17.00 -0.28
N HIS A 250 7.22 15.85 0.24
CA HIS A 250 6.66 15.17 1.41
C HIS A 250 7.70 15.10 2.54
N ARG A 251 7.90 16.20 3.27
CA ARG A 251 9.00 16.37 4.24
C ARG A 251 8.69 15.90 5.67
N SER A 252 7.53 15.28 5.94
CA SER A 252 7.12 15.00 7.33
C SER A 252 7.97 13.96 8.07
N GLY A 253 8.78 13.17 7.38
CA GLY A 253 9.54 12.04 7.95
C GLY A 253 8.67 10.90 8.50
N GLN A 254 7.34 11.06 8.46
CA GLN A 254 6.38 10.05 8.95
C GLN A 254 6.04 9.02 7.88
N LYS A 255 6.09 9.43 6.60
CA LYS A 255 5.84 8.57 5.44
C LYS A 255 7.08 8.53 4.53
N LEU A 256 7.28 7.39 3.91
CA LEU A 256 8.14 7.19 2.76
C LEU A 256 7.28 7.40 1.52
N VAL A 257 7.57 8.42 0.72
CA VAL A 257 6.90 8.71 -0.55
C VAL A 257 7.94 8.59 -1.66
N ILE A 258 7.77 7.62 -2.54
CA ILE A 258 8.83 7.11 -3.40
C ILE A 258 8.37 7.06 -4.84
N ALA A 259 9.30 7.36 -5.75
CA ALA A 259 9.24 7.03 -7.16
C ALA A 259 10.39 6.07 -7.50
N CYS A 260 10.14 5.10 -8.36
CA CYS A 260 11.17 4.25 -8.94
C CYS A 260 10.77 3.80 -10.34
N ARG A 261 11.72 3.31 -11.13
CA ARG A 261 11.51 2.85 -12.50
C ARG A 261 11.68 1.34 -12.61
N LYS A 262 10.85 0.69 -13.41
CA LYS A 262 11.11 -0.69 -13.85
C LYS A 262 12.42 -0.71 -14.65
N LYS A 263 13.35 -1.60 -14.27
CA LYS A 263 14.60 -1.81 -15.03
C LYS A 263 14.27 -2.17 -16.49
N THR A 264 14.97 -1.55 -17.41
CA THR A 264 15.02 -2.02 -18.80
C THR A 264 16.04 -3.13 -18.89
N CYS A 265 15.62 -4.31 -19.36
CA CYS A 265 16.54 -5.42 -19.63
C CYS A 265 17.52 -5.07 -20.74
#